data_1e1a934d64eaeb6ea1172671014ecec5
#
_entry.id   1e1a934d64eaeb6ea1172671014ecec5
#
_cell.length_a   1.000
_cell.length_b   1.000
_cell.length_c   1.000
_cell.angle_alpha   90.00
_cell.angle_beta   90.00
_cell.angle_gamma   90.00
#
_symmetry.space_group_name_H-M   'P 1'
#
loop_
_entity.id
_entity.type
_entity.pdbx_description
1 polymer ?
#
loop_
_entity_poly.entity_id
_entity_poly.type
_entity_poly.pdbx_seq_one_letter_code
_entity_poly.pdbx_strand_id
1 'polypeptide(L)' 'MVKMADKRLELAKNKLEELENKLEKVKGTPREEEFQIQIDKLNDLIKHLENE' A
#
# COMPACT_ATOMS: atom_id res chain seq x y z
N MET A 1 16.97 19.32 -10.76
CA MET A 1 15.91 18.90 -11.61
C MET A 1 14.87 18.07 -10.91
N VAL A 2 13.66 18.37 -11.18
CA VAL A 2 12.59 17.64 -10.51
C VAL A 2 12.50 16.25 -11.06
N LYS A 3 12.54 15.30 -10.20
CA LYS A 3 12.34 13.95 -10.60
C LYS A 3 10.90 13.76 -11.01
N MET A 4 10.70 13.14 -12.12
CA MET A 4 9.36 12.85 -12.53
C MET A 4 8.70 11.94 -11.50
N ALA A 5 7.43 12.11 -11.34
CA ALA A 5 6.71 11.24 -10.44
C ALA A 5 6.98 9.80 -10.81
N ASP A 6 7.41 9.04 -9.85
CA ASP A 6 7.67 7.64 -10.06
C ASP A 6 6.33 6.91 -10.17
N LYS A 7 6.05 6.38 -11.35
CA LYS A 7 4.79 5.70 -11.55
C LYS A 7 4.62 4.50 -10.65
N ARG A 8 5.73 3.85 -10.33
CA ARG A 8 5.66 2.70 -9.41
C ARG A 8 5.19 3.17 -8.05
N LEU A 9 5.70 4.30 -7.59
CA LEU A 9 5.32 4.83 -6.29
C LEU A 9 3.86 5.24 -6.30
N GLU A 10 3.43 5.89 -7.35
CA GLU A 10 2.04 6.32 -7.47
C GLU A 10 1.09 5.13 -7.46
N LEU A 11 1.42 4.10 -8.25
CA LEU A 11 0.59 2.91 -8.30
C LEU A 11 0.57 2.19 -6.95
N ALA A 12 1.71 2.16 -6.26
CA ALA A 12 1.77 1.52 -4.96
C ALA A 12 0.91 2.26 -3.95
N LYS A 13 0.93 3.57 -3.99
CA LYS A 13 0.12 4.36 -3.07
C LYS A 13 -1.37 4.20 -3.35
N ASN A 14 -1.73 4.14 -4.63
CA ASN A 14 -3.12 3.90 -5.01
C ASN A 14 -3.58 2.53 -4.53
N LYS A 15 -2.72 1.54 -4.67
CA LYS A 15 -3.04 0.19 -4.22
C LYS A 15 -3.18 0.13 -2.71
N LEU A 16 -2.33 0.87 -2.02
CA LEU A 16 -2.40 0.93 -0.56
C LEU A 16 -3.74 1.48 -0.11
N GLU A 17 -4.17 2.56 -0.74
CA GLU A 17 -5.45 3.16 -0.41
C GLU A 17 -6.59 2.20 -0.64
N GLU A 18 -6.53 1.48 -1.75
CA GLU A 18 -7.55 0.49 -2.06
C GLU A 18 -7.60 -0.61 -1.02
N LEU A 19 -6.42 -1.08 -0.62
CA LEU A 19 -6.35 -2.14 0.39
C LEU A 19 -6.86 -1.65 1.75
N GLU A 20 -6.55 -0.41 2.09
CA GLU A 20 -7.03 0.14 3.35
C GLU A 20 -8.55 0.25 3.37
N ASN A 21 -9.12 0.62 2.24
CA ASN A 21 -10.58 0.67 2.13
C ASN A 21 -11.20 -0.71 2.29
N LYS A 22 -10.57 -1.71 1.70
CA LYS A 22 -11.05 -3.08 1.80
C LYS A 22 -10.87 -3.62 3.21
N LEU A 23 -9.75 -3.27 3.84
CA LEU A 23 -9.51 -3.68 5.21
C LEU A 23 -10.62 -3.19 6.12
N GLU A 24 -11.03 -1.95 5.94
CA GLU A 24 -12.09 -1.37 6.74
C GLU A 24 -13.37 -2.19 6.64
N LYS A 25 -13.67 -2.70 5.45
CA LYS A 25 -14.88 -3.46 5.22
C LYS A 25 -14.83 -4.85 5.82
N VAL A 26 -13.63 -5.39 6.01
CA VAL A 26 -13.48 -6.74 6.55
C VAL A 26 -13.00 -6.74 7.99
N LYS A 27 -13.00 -5.58 8.62
CA LYS A 27 -12.60 -5.48 10.02
C LYS A 27 -13.46 -6.35 10.88
N GLY A 28 -12.83 -7.08 11.80
CA GLY A 28 -13.55 -7.99 12.67
C GLY A 28 -13.75 -9.36 12.07
N THR A 29 -13.27 -9.58 10.86
CA THR A 29 -13.36 -10.89 10.22
C THR A 29 -11.97 -11.49 10.10
N PRO A 30 -11.87 -12.82 9.85
CA PRO A 30 -10.56 -13.43 9.65
C PRO A 30 -9.78 -12.85 8.48
N ARG A 31 -10.45 -12.21 7.54
CA ARG A 31 -9.79 -11.62 6.39
C ARG A 31 -9.00 -10.37 6.73
N GLU A 32 -9.31 -9.77 7.85
CA GLU A 32 -8.61 -8.57 8.27
C GLU A 32 -7.10 -8.80 8.29
N GLU A 33 -6.67 -9.93 8.81
CA GLU A 33 -5.25 -10.23 8.90
C GLU A 33 -4.60 -10.33 7.53
N GLU A 34 -5.30 -10.95 6.58
CA GLU A 34 -4.76 -11.07 5.24
C GLU A 34 -4.49 -9.72 4.60
N PHE A 35 -5.45 -8.81 4.74
CA PHE A 35 -5.29 -7.48 4.17
C PHE A 35 -4.23 -6.70 4.91
N GLN A 36 -4.13 -6.89 6.22
CA GLN A 36 -3.10 -6.19 6.99
C GLN A 36 -1.71 -6.61 6.54
N ILE A 37 -1.52 -7.89 6.26
CA ILE A 37 -0.23 -8.37 5.78
C ILE A 37 0.11 -7.75 4.43
N GLN A 38 -0.87 -7.67 3.54
CA GLN A 38 -0.65 -7.06 2.24
C GLN A 38 -0.31 -5.59 2.36
N ILE A 39 -0.99 -4.89 3.27
CA ILE A 39 -0.74 -3.47 3.50
C ILE A 39 0.68 -3.27 4.04
N ASP A 40 1.10 -4.11 4.96
CA ASP A 40 2.44 -4.01 5.51
C ASP A 40 3.51 -4.21 4.44
N LYS A 41 3.30 -5.18 3.57
CA LYS A 41 4.24 -5.43 2.49
C LYS A 41 4.30 -4.26 1.52
N LEU A 42 3.15 -3.69 1.24
CA LEU A 42 3.08 -2.56 0.32
C LEU A 42 3.73 -1.33 0.93
N ASN A 43 3.55 -1.12 2.22
CA ASN A 43 4.22 -0.02 2.91
C ASN A 43 5.74 -0.16 2.83
N ASP A 44 6.24 -1.39 2.96
CA ASP A 44 7.66 -1.65 2.83
C ASP A 44 8.14 -1.30 1.44
N LEU A 45 7.39 -1.70 0.43
CA LEU A 45 7.74 -1.39 -0.94
C LEU A 45 7.79 0.11 -1.16
N ILE A 46 6.80 0.82 -0.66
CA ILE A 46 6.75 2.27 -0.80
C ILE A 46 7.97 2.91 -0.15
N LYS A 47 8.34 2.44 1.02
CA LYS A 47 9.52 2.95 1.71
C LYS A 47 10.77 2.75 0.86
N HIS A 48 10.92 1.59 0.27
CA HIS A 48 12.08 1.33 -0.58
C HIS A 48 12.09 2.25 -1.78
N LEU A 49 10.94 2.44 -2.40
CA LEU A 49 10.86 3.31 -3.56
C LEU A 49 11.18 4.75 -3.21
N GLU A 50 10.76 5.20 -2.05
CA GLU A 50 11.02 6.56 -1.63
C GLU A 50 12.48 6.80 -1.29
N ASN A 51 13.19 5.74 -0.94
CA ASN A 51 14.59 5.85 -0.57
C ASN A 51 15.56 5.58 -1.73
N GLU A 52 15.06 5.30 -2.89
CA GLU A 52 15.92 5.08 -4.06
C GLU A 52 16.64 6.32 -4.55
#